data_1eb7b65e5bbf3538d58e8f69d1ac1f02
#
_entry.id   1eb7b65e5bbf3538d58e8f69d1ac1f02
#
_cell.length_a   1.000
_cell.length_b   1.000
_cell.length_c   1.000
_cell.angle_alpha   90.00
_cell.angle_beta   90.00
_cell.angle_gamma   90.00
#
_symmetry.space_group_name_H-M   'P 1'
#
loop_
_entity.id
_entity.type
_entity.pdbx_description
1 polymer ?
#
loop_
_entity_poly.entity_id
_entity_poly.type
_entity_poly.pdbx_seq_one_letter_code
_entity_poly.pdbx_strand_id
1 'polypeptide(L)'
;MMKQFVQAGLVACLLAAPASAEPLAKELFGAKTTSSNEHAAPHGGYAKGCLAGGAQLPETGPTWQAMRLSRNRNWGHPETVDFIRDLSAYAAKQEGWAGLYIGDISQPRGGPMLTGHRSHQIGLDVDIWMLAPKRLNLSRTERENISSVSMRRAKGAYVNSKWTRQHHNILKAAARDKRVARIFVFPGAKVQMCKDEKGNRAWLRKIRPWWGHHYHFHVRLACPRGANGCVDQAPPPKGDGCADAERWVADILNPPPPDPNAKPPVKRREYVLADLPKQCATTLSR
;
A
#
# COMPACT_ATOMS: atom_id res chain seq x y z
N MET A 1 1.88 86.71 18.24
CA MET A 1 1.80 85.45 19.01
C MET A 1 1.18 84.38 18.07
N MET A 2 2.01 83.59 17.41
CA MET A 2 1.60 82.45 16.58
C MET A 2 1.66 81.15 17.37
N LYS A 3 0.54 80.48 17.55
CA LYS A 3 0.51 79.11 18.18
C LYS A 3 0.72 78.08 17.12
N GLN A 4 1.81 77.34 17.15
CA GLN A 4 2.04 76.15 16.36
C GLN A 4 1.32 74.95 16.95
N PHE A 5 0.43 74.30 16.20
CA PHE A 5 -0.17 73.01 16.53
C PHE A 5 0.75 71.93 15.98
N VAL A 6 1.28 71.11 16.89
CA VAL A 6 2.00 69.88 16.54
C VAL A 6 0.96 68.75 16.44
N GLN A 7 0.74 68.23 15.24
CA GLN A 7 -0.04 67.02 15.02
C GLN A 7 0.87 65.79 15.24
N ALA A 8 0.59 65.04 16.28
CA ALA A 8 1.23 63.73 16.51
C ALA A 8 0.51 62.66 15.65
N GLY A 9 1.18 62.19 14.59
CA GLY A 9 0.71 61.08 13.78
C GLY A 9 0.94 59.74 14.49
N LEU A 10 -0.14 59.02 14.77
CA LEU A 10 -0.11 57.66 15.35
C LEU A 10 0.21 56.68 14.21
N VAL A 11 1.42 56.15 14.16
CA VAL A 11 1.80 55.03 13.24
C VAL A 11 1.33 53.73 13.83
N ALA A 12 0.24 53.16 13.32
CA ALA A 12 -0.23 51.81 13.67
C ALA A 12 0.64 50.77 12.96
N CYS A 13 1.59 50.14 13.66
CA CYS A 13 2.30 48.98 13.19
C CYS A 13 1.35 47.77 13.14
N LEU A 14 0.88 47.39 11.96
CA LEU A 14 0.19 46.12 11.71
C LEU A 14 1.22 44.99 11.83
N LEU A 15 1.22 44.31 12.97
CA LEU A 15 1.96 43.04 13.15
C LEU A 15 1.27 42.00 12.29
N ALA A 16 1.82 41.72 11.08
CA ALA A 16 1.47 40.54 10.30
C ALA A 16 1.89 39.28 11.08
N ALA A 17 0.93 38.54 11.62
CA ALA A 17 1.22 37.24 12.20
C ALA A 17 1.79 36.33 11.10
N PRO A 18 2.86 35.57 11.36
CA PRO A 18 3.39 34.62 10.38
C PRO A 18 2.28 33.59 10.04
N ALA A 19 1.94 33.48 8.76
CA ALA A 19 1.05 32.43 8.28
C ALA A 19 1.76 31.09 8.53
N SER A 20 1.34 30.34 9.55
CA SER A 20 1.84 28.98 9.76
C SER A 20 1.40 28.12 8.57
N ALA A 21 2.36 27.42 7.96
CA ALA A 21 2.04 26.49 6.89
C ALA A 21 1.04 25.41 7.39
N GLU A 22 0.04 25.10 6.57
CA GLU A 22 -0.93 24.05 6.90
C GLU A 22 -0.20 22.70 7.10
N PRO A 23 -0.49 21.96 8.19
CA PRO A 23 0.17 20.67 8.45
C PRO A 23 -0.06 19.68 7.31
N LEU A 24 0.97 18.91 6.98
CA LEU A 24 0.83 17.87 5.97
C LEU A 24 -0.11 16.76 6.43
N ALA A 25 -0.98 16.28 5.56
CA ALA A 25 -1.93 15.22 5.88
C ALA A 25 -1.23 13.96 6.43
N LYS A 26 -0.03 13.62 5.93
CA LYS A 26 0.76 12.48 6.43
C LYS A 26 1.17 12.63 7.90
N GLU A 27 1.39 13.84 8.38
CA GLU A 27 1.72 14.13 9.79
C GLU A 27 0.49 13.98 10.67
N LEU A 28 -0.66 14.51 10.20
CA LEU A 28 -1.93 14.42 10.91
C LEU A 28 -2.39 12.96 11.07
N PHE A 29 -2.37 12.18 9.99
CA PHE A 29 -2.77 10.76 10.02
C PHE A 29 -1.73 9.88 10.71
N GLY A 30 -0.44 10.16 10.51
CA GLY A 30 0.67 9.44 11.15
C GLY A 30 0.72 9.59 12.67
N ALA A 31 0.16 10.67 13.22
CA ALA A 31 0.04 10.89 14.65
C ALA A 31 -1.09 10.08 15.31
N LYS A 32 -1.98 9.45 14.53
CA LYS A 32 -3.12 8.67 15.09
C LYS A 32 -2.68 7.24 15.42
N THR A 33 -2.92 6.84 16.66
CA THR A 33 -2.53 5.52 17.18
C THR A 33 -3.69 4.51 17.22
N THR A 34 -4.93 4.99 17.10
CA THR A 34 -6.16 4.21 17.14
C THR A 34 -7.09 4.56 15.98
N SER A 35 -7.99 3.64 15.63
CA SER A 35 -9.06 3.87 14.67
C SER A 35 -10.00 5.01 15.11
N SER A 36 -10.73 5.59 14.16
CA SER A 36 -11.83 6.50 14.47
C SER A 36 -13.04 5.71 14.98
N ASN A 37 -13.90 6.39 15.79
CA ASN A 37 -15.14 5.80 16.28
C ASN A 37 -16.28 5.99 15.25
N GLU A 38 -16.15 5.30 14.12
CA GLU A 38 -17.07 5.32 12.99
C GLU A 38 -17.30 3.90 12.48
N HIS A 39 -18.34 3.68 11.68
CA HIS A 39 -18.46 2.45 10.91
C HIS A 39 -17.33 2.36 9.88
N ALA A 40 -16.88 1.13 9.61
CA ALA A 40 -15.80 0.90 8.66
C ALA A 40 -16.18 1.40 7.26
N ALA A 41 -15.45 2.37 6.76
CA ALA A 41 -15.67 2.94 5.44
C ALA A 41 -14.37 3.50 4.83
N PRO A 42 -13.98 3.03 3.63
CA PRO A 42 -12.92 3.66 2.86
C PRO A 42 -13.46 4.92 2.16
N HIS A 43 -12.71 6.01 2.23
CA HIS A 43 -13.06 7.28 1.56
C HIS A 43 -11.97 7.70 0.59
N GLY A 44 -12.35 7.93 -0.66
CA GLY A 44 -11.44 8.27 -1.76
C GLY A 44 -10.77 7.05 -2.40
N GLY A 45 -9.63 7.27 -3.04
CA GLY A 45 -8.87 6.23 -3.72
C GLY A 45 -7.65 5.78 -2.91
N TYR A 46 -7.03 4.71 -3.34
CA TYR A 46 -5.93 4.02 -2.66
C TYR A 46 -4.71 4.90 -2.34
N ALA A 47 -4.47 5.97 -3.11
CA ALA A 47 -3.36 6.91 -2.95
C ALA A 47 -3.79 8.35 -2.65
N LYS A 48 -5.08 8.55 -2.37
CA LYS A 48 -5.67 9.83 -1.98
C LYS A 48 -6.99 9.57 -1.24
N GLY A 49 -6.91 9.28 0.04
CA GLY A 49 -8.07 8.89 0.83
C GLY A 49 -7.76 8.68 2.29
N CYS A 50 -8.70 8.09 3.01
CA CYS A 50 -8.59 7.71 4.42
C CYS A 50 -9.51 6.52 4.73
N LEU A 51 -9.38 5.96 5.94
CA LEU A 51 -10.16 4.81 6.43
C LEU A 51 -10.88 5.20 7.73
N ALA A 52 -12.18 5.34 7.67
CA ALA A 52 -13.02 5.42 8.88
C ALA A 52 -13.19 4.03 9.48
N GLY A 53 -13.26 3.93 10.82
CA GLY A 53 -13.58 2.69 11.55
C GLY A 53 -12.71 1.49 11.19
N GLY A 54 -11.40 1.70 10.94
CA GLY A 54 -10.48 0.63 10.59
C GLY A 54 -10.43 -0.49 11.62
N ALA A 55 -10.43 -1.75 11.16
CA ALA A 55 -10.26 -2.93 11.99
C ALA A 55 -8.77 -3.27 12.10
N GLN A 56 -8.31 -3.54 13.32
CA GLN A 56 -6.94 -4.00 13.55
C GLN A 56 -6.83 -5.50 13.23
N LEU A 57 -5.90 -5.86 12.36
CA LEU A 57 -5.46 -7.25 12.24
C LEU A 57 -4.71 -7.62 13.53
N PRO A 58 -5.12 -8.66 14.29
CA PRO A 58 -4.36 -9.13 15.44
C PRO A 58 -2.90 -9.37 15.05
N GLU A 59 -1.97 -8.95 15.91
CA GLU A 59 -0.54 -9.07 15.65
C GLU A 59 -0.08 -10.51 15.35
N THR A 60 -0.77 -11.49 15.90
CA THR A 60 -0.56 -12.92 15.66
C THR A 60 -1.93 -13.60 15.58
N GLY A 61 -2.07 -14.47 14.60
CA GLY A 61 -3.21 -15.36 14.44
C GLY A 61 -2.76 -16.79 14.17
N PRO A 62 -3.72 -17.71 13.96
CA PRO A 62 -3.40 -19.14 13.76
C PRO A 62 -2.48 -19.39 12.57
N THR A 63 -2.59 -18.55 11.55
CA THR A 63 -1.88 -18.73 10.26
C THR A 63 -1.20 -17.44 9.75
N TRP A 64 -1.05 -16.42 10.58
CA TRP A 64 -0.32 -15.19 10.21
C TRP A 64 0.42 -14.58 11.39
N GLN A 65 1.44 -13.78 11.08
CA GLN A 65 2.02 -12.78 11.97
C GLN A 65 2.21 -11.46 11.24
N ALA A 66 1.76 -10.35 11.88
CA ALA A 66 2.06 -9.00 11.42
C ALA A 66 3.52 -8.66 11.72
N MET A 67 4.18 -8.00 10.78
CA MET A 67 5.59 -7.62 10.84
C MET A 67 5.73 -6.11 11.02
N ARG A 68 6.89 -5.64 11.54
CA ARG A 68 7.17 -4.19 11.71
C ARG A 68 6.12 -3.50 12.60
N LEU A 69 5.85 -4.07 13.76
CA LEU A 69 4.78 -3.64 14.68
C LEU A 69 4.92 -2.18 15.14
N SER A 70 6.17 -1.67 15.22
CA SER A 70 6.45 -0.27 15.57
C SER A 70 5.81 0.75 14.62
N ARG A 71 5.49 0.32 13.39
CA ARG A 71 4.85 1.19 12.40
C ARG A 71 3.36 1.40 12.64
N ASN A 72 2.72 0.55 13.47
CA ASN A 72 1.27 0.55 13.70
C ASN A 72 0.45 0.55 12.39
N ARG A 73 0.84 -0.32 11.42
CA ARG A 73 0.25 -0.39 10.07
C ARG A 73 -0.47 -1.69 9.79
N ASN A 74 -0.98 -2.33 10.82
CA ASN A 74 -1.81 -3.55 10.73
C ASN A 74 -3.31 -3.24 10.84
N TRP A 75 -3.75 -2.11 10.27
CA TRP A 75 -5.15 -1.69 10.24
C TRP A 75 -5.70 -1.77 8.83
N GLY A 76 -6.95 -2.21 8.66
CA GLY A 76 -7.57 -2.33 7.35
C GLY A 76 -9.09 -2.25 7.42
N HIS A 77 -9.74 -2.21 6.26
CA HIS A 77 -11.16 -2.48 6.20
C HIS A 77 -11.43 -3.93 6.67
N PRO A 78 -12.56 -4.24 7.33
CA PRO A 78 -12.87 -5.61 7.75
C PRO A 78 -12.70 -6.66 6.65
N GLU A 79 -13.13 -6.37 5.42
CA GLU A 79 -12.92 -7.28 4.28
C GLU A 79 -11.45 -7.57 3.98
N THR A 80 -10.55 -6.63 4.25
CA THR A 80 -9.10 -6.84 4.10
C THR A 80 -8.58 -7.78 5.18
N VAL A 81 -9.04 -7.60 6.41
CA VAL A 81 -8.70 -8.49 7.53
C VAL A 81 -9.20 -9.92 7.26
N ASP A 82 -10.43 -10.07 6.80
CA ASP A 82 -11.02 -11.38 6.45
C ASP A 82 -10.28 -12.02 5.25
N PHE A 83 -9.93 -11.22 4.22
CA PHE A 83 -9.10 -11.70 3.12
C PHE A 83 -7.76 -12.26 3.60
N ILE A 84 -7.08 -11.56 4.53
CA ILE A 84 -5.80 -12.01 5.08
C ILE A 84 -5.97 -13.34 5.85
N ARG A 85 -7.03 -13.48 6.64
CA ARG A 85 -7.36 -14.72 7.36
C ARG A 85 -7.54 -15.89 6.40
N ASP A 86 -8.35 -15.70 5.35
CA ASP A 86 -8.64 -16.74 4.36
C ASP A 86 -7.37 -17.14 3.58
N LEU A 87 -6.62 -16.15 3.09
CA LEU A 87 -5.41 -16.41 2.31
C LEU A 87 -4.31 -17.07 3.16
N SER A 88 -4.15 -16.63 4.41
CA SER A 88 -3.16 -17.21 5.31
C SER A 88 -3.49 -18.66 5.70
N ALA A 89 -4.78 -18.99 5.88
CA ALA A 89 -5.24 -20.35 6.09
C ALA A 89 -5.00 -21.23 4.86
N TYR A 90 -5.15 -20.69 3.65
CA TYR A 90 -4.75 -21.38 2.43
C TYR A 90 -3.25 -21.59 2.35
N ALA A 91 -2.45 -20.55 2.68
CA ALA A 91 -0.99 -20.63 2.66
C ALA A 91 -0.45 -21.70 3.64
N ALA A 92 -1.05 -21.82 4.83
CA ALA A 92 -0.69 -22.82 5.83
C ALA A 92 -0.88 -24.28 5.36
N LYS A 93 -1.65 -24.50 4.29
CA LYS A 93 -1.80 -25.83 3.65
C LYS A 93 -0.72 -26.09 2.59
N GLN A 94 0.12 -25.11 2.27
CA GLN A 94 1.21 -25.28 1.33
C GLN A 94 2.44 -25.84 2.04
N GLU A 95 3.10 -26.79 1.41
CA GLU A 95 4.31 -27.41 1.97
C GLU A 95 5.37 -26.35 2.31
N GLY A 96 5.89 -26.40 3.53
CA GLY A 96 6.93 -25.50 4.02
C GLY A 96 6.46 -24.10 4.40
N TRP A 97 5.13 -23.84 4.45
CA TRP A 97 4.54 -22.59 4.89
C TRP A 97 3.70 -22.77 6.16
N ALA A 98 4.07 -22.14 7.26
CA ALA A 98 3.23 -22.10 8.47
C ALA A 98 2.04 -21.12 8.35
N GLY A 99 2.02 -20.32 7.28
CA GLY A 99 1.04 -19.27 7.06
C GLY A 99 1.65 -18.09 6.30
N LEU A 100 1.35 -16.84 6.70
CA LEU A 100 1.85 -15.63 6.05
C LEU A 100 2.50 -14.65 7.05
N TYR A 101 3.56 -13.99 6.64
CA TYR A 101 4.05 -12.77 7.26
C TYR A 101 3.40 -11.57 6.56
N ILE A 102 2.63 -10.81 7.33
CA ILE A 102 1.88 -9.65 6.84
C ILE A 102 2.70 -8.38 7.10
N GLY A 103 3.00 -7.66 6.04
CA GLY A 103 3.61 -6.34 6.09
C GLY A 103 2.60 -5.23 6.38
N ASP A 104 2.81 -4.07 5.75
CA ASP A 104 1.94 -2.92 5.95
C ASP A 104 0.56 -3.14 5.29
N ILE A 105 -0.51 -2.80 6.01
CA ILE A 105 -1.88 -2.70 5.51
C ILE A 105 -2.21 -1.21 5.38
N SER A 106 -2.51 -0.56 6.48
CA SER A 106 -2.84 0.85 6.59
C SER A 106 -2.53 1.35 7.99
N GLN A 107 -2.45 2.66 8.17
CA GLN A 107 -2.49 3.32 9.47
C GLN A 107 -3.89 3.19 10.09
N PRO A 108 -4.07 3.41 11.42
CA PRO A 108 -5.36 3.24 12.10
C PRO A 108 -6.55 3.98 11.44
N ARG A 109 -6.30 5.15 10.89
CA ARG A 109 -7.28 5.98 10.17
C ARG A 109 -6.98 6.12 8.68
N GLY A 110 -6.12 5.25 8.13
CA GLY A 110 -5.65 5.39 6.75
C GLY A 110 -4.86 6.68 6.54
N GLY A 111 -5.12 7.33 5.42
CA GLY A 111 -4.45 8.56 5.04
C GLY A 111 -3.02 8.39 4.52
N PRO A 112 -2.41 9.46 4.05
CA PRO A 112 -1.01 9.45 3.60
C PRO A 112 -0.07 9.03 4.73
N MET A 113 0.95 8.23 4.41
CA MET A 113 1.94 7.74 5.38
C MET A 113 3.16 8.66 5.44
N LEU A 114 3.78 8.77 6.61
CA LEU A 114 5.03 9.52 6.80
C LEU A 114 6.16 9.00 5.93
N THR A 115 6.25 7.68 5.77
CA THR A 115 7.31 7.00 5.01
C THR A 115 6.76 5.80 4.24
N GLY A 116 7.43 5.42 3.16
CA GLY A 116 7.15 4.19 2.42
C GLY A 116 6.09 4.37 1.35
N HIS A 117 4.93 3.82 1.59
CA HIS A 117 3.91 3.63 0.57
C HIS A 117 3.21 4.93 0.16
N ARG A 118 2.90 4.99 -1.12
CA ARG A 118 2.06 6.05 -1.69
C ARG A 118 0.58 5.71 -1.63
N SER A 119 0.24 4.42 -1.74
CA SER A 119 -1.09 3.85 -1.53
C SER A 119 -1.26 3.41 -0.06
N HIS A 120 -2.10 2.43 0.22
CA HIS A 120 -2.44 1.97 1.57
C HIS A 120 -3.25 2.98 2.40
N GLN A 121 -3.89 3.97 1.75
CA GLN A 121 -4.55 5.07 2.46
C GLN A 121 -5.99 4.76 2.88
N ILE A 122 -6.64 3.76 2.27
CA ILE A 122 -8.05 3.45 2.49
C ILE A 122 -8.29 2.06 3.09
N GLY A 123 -7.24 1.40 3.57
CA GLY A 123 -7.32 0.10 4.24
C GLY A 123 -7.68 -1.09 3.34
N LEU A 124 -7.55 -0.95 2.02
CA LEU A 124 -7.85 -1.98 1.01
C LEU A 124 -6.59 -2.50 0.29
N ASP A 125 -5.42 -2.13 0.75
CA ASP A 125 -4.12 -2.62 0.29
C ASP A 125 -3.45 -3.43 1.40
N VAL A 126 -2.71 -4.49 1.04
CA VAL A 126 -1.88 -5.25 1.98
C VAL A 126 -0.62 -5.76 1.29
N ASP A 127 0.52 -5.57 1.95
CA ASP A 127 1.79 -6.17 1.57
C ASP A 127 1.97 -7.52 2.28
N ILE A 128 2.25 -8.56 1.52
CA ILE A 128 2.50 -9.91 2.03
C ILE A 128 3.91 -10.32 1.65
N TRP A 129 4.70 -10.71 2.64
CA TRP A 129 6.11 -11.04 2.42
C TRP A 129 6.28 -12.30 1.57
N MET A 130 7.30 -12.29 0.72
CA MET A 130 7.72 -13.46 -0.06
C MET A 130 8.47 -14.50 0.78
N LEU A 131 8.92 -14.14 1.99
CA LEU A 131 9.55 -15.08 2.91
C LEU A 131 8.51 -16.08 3.43
N ALA A 132 8.69 -17.36 3.11
CA ALA A 132 7.86 -18.45 3.62
C ALA A 132 8.04 -18.57 5.16
N PRO A 133 6.99 -18.38 5.97
CA PRO A 133 7.07 -18.56 7.41
C PRO A 133 7.37 -20.01 7.76
N LYS A 134 8.42 -20.24 8.53
CA LYS A 134 8.69 -21.56 9.14
C LYS A 134 7.97 -21.74 10.47
N ARG A 135 7.63 -20.65 11.13
CA ARG A 135 6.92 -20.56 12.41
C ARG A 135 6.19 -19.23 12.53
N LEU A 136 5.19 -19.17 13.40
CA LEU A 136 4.38 -17.97 13.65
C LEU A 136 4.41 -17.54 15.12
N ASN A 137 5.53 -17.80 15.78
CA ASN A 137 5.80 -17.39 17.16
C ASN A 137 7.06 -16.52 17.29
N LEU A 138 7.31 -15.69 16.26
CA LEU A 138 8.38 -14.70 16.31
C LEU A 138 8.10 -13.69 17.42
N SER A 139 9.13 -13.35 18.19
CA SER A 139 9.10 -12.27 19.17
C SER A 139 8.91 -10.91 18.51
N ARG A 140 8.52 -9.89 19.27
CA ARG A 140 8.43 -8.51 18.75
C ARG A 140 9.75 -8.05 18.15
N THR A 141 10.87 -8.34 18.79
CA THR A 141 12.23 -8.00 18.30
C THR A 141 12.52 -8.69 16.97
N GLU A 142 12.22 -9.97 16.83
CA GLU A 142 12.41 -10.66 15.55
C GLU A 142 11.54 -10.06 14.44
N ARG A 143 10.28 -9.75 14.72
CA ARG A 143 9.38 -9.13 13.74
C ARG A 143 9.83 -7.73 13.29
N GLU A 144 10.56 -6.99 14.13
CA GLU A 144 11.17 -5.72 13.75
C GLU A 144 12.44 -5.89 12.91
N ASN A 145 13.24 -6.93 13.15
CA ASN A 145 14.60 -7.02 12.62
C ASN A 145 14.77 -7.95 11.42
N ILE A 146 14.01 -9.06 11.33
CA ILE A 146 14.09 -9.91 10.13
C ILE A 146 13.52 -9.18 8.91
N SER A 147 14.00 -9.56 7.73
CA SER A 147 13.51 -9.01 6.47
C SER A 147 12.97 -10.11 5.57
N SER A 148 12.03 -9.75 4.72
CA SER A 148 11.61 -10.63 3.64
C SER A 148 12.76 -10.86 2.66
N VAL A 149 12.63 -11.87 1.81
CA VAL A 149 13.66 -12.29 0.87
C VAL A 149 13.32 -11.86 -0.55
N SER A 150 14.35 -11.43 -1.29
CA SER A 150 14.19 -11.14 -2.71
C SER A 150 13.97 -12.42 -3.50
N MET A 151 12.92 -12.43 -4.32
CA MET A 151 12.66 -13.48 -5.31
C MET A 151 13.29 -13.19 -6.67
N ARG A 152 13.88 -12.00 -6.84
CA ARG A 152 14.59 -11.61 -8.06
C ARG A 152 16.05 -12.04 -8.00
N ARG A 153 16.62 -12.48 -9.14
CA ARG A 153 18.06 -12.68 -9.29
C ARG A 153 18.82 -11.39 -8.99
N ALA A 154 19.99 -11.51 -8.39
CA ALA A 154 20.84 -10.36 -8.08
C ALA A 154 21.17 -9.54 -9.33
N LYS A 155 21.48 -10.23 -10.44
CA LYS A 155 21.63 -9.64 -11.77
C LYS A 155 20.48 -10.14 -12.65
N GLY A 156 19.76 -9.22 -13.29
CA GLY A 156 18.66 -9.54 -14.19
C GLY A 156 17.27 -9.30 -13.61
N ALA A 157 16.25 -9.79 -14.31
CA ALA A 157 14.85 -9.49 -14.05
C ALA A 157 13.99 -10.72 -13.69
N TYR A 158 14.55 -11.92 -13.79
CA TYR A 158 13.83 -13.17 -13.56
C TYR A 158 13.86 -13.61 -12.09
N VAL A 159 13.02 -14.60 -11.75
CA VAL A 159 13.01 -15.22 -10.42
C VAL A 159 14.31 -15.99 -10.14
N ASN A 160 14.70 -16.02 -8.87
CA ASN A 160 15.82 -16.83 -8.36
C ASN A 160 15.33 -18.18 -7.81
N SER A 161 16.25 -18.98 -7.24
CA SER A 161 15.95 -20.30 -6.68
C SER A 161 15.06 -20.30 -5.44
N LYS A 162 14.80 -19.12 -4.82
CA LYS A 162 13.89 -19.00 -3.67
C LYS A 162 12.42 -18.97 -4.09
N TRP A 163 12.12 -18.65 -5.36
CA TRP A 163 10.78 -18.74 -5.90
C TRP A 163 10.38 -20.21 -6.03
N THR A 164 9.25 -20.58 -5.46
CA THR A 164 8.75 -21.94 -5.46
C THR A 164 7.33 -22.03 -6.02
N ARG A 165 6.86 -23.25 -6.26
CA ARG A 165 5.47 -23.52 -6.67
C ARG A 165 4.45 -22.98 -5.67
N GLN A 166 4.79 -22.98 -4.38
CA GLN A 166 3.93 -22.46 -3.34
C GLN A 166 3.67 -20.95 -3.49
N HIS A 167 4.69 -20.16 -3.86
CA HIS A 167 4.50 -18.74 -4.18
C HIS A 167 3.49 -18.56 -5.32
N HIS A 168 3.62 -19.35 -6.40
CA HIS A 168 2.64 -19.35 -7.50
C HIS A 168 1.24 -19.68 -7.01
N ASN A 169 1.09 -20.75 -6.22
CA ASN A 169 -0.20 -21.22 -5.72
C ASN A 169 -0.89 -20.17 -4.82
N ILE A 170 -0.15 -19.54 -3.90
CA ILE A 170 -0.66 -18.51 -2.99
C ILE A 170 -1.11 -17.27 -3.79
N LEU A 171 -0.30 -16.81 -4.74
CA LEU A 171 -0.65 -15.68 -5.61
C LEU A 171 -1.86 -16.00 -6.51
N LYS A 172 -1.96 -17.24 -7.01
CA LYS A 172 -3.12 -17.71 -7.77
C LYS A 172 -4.39 -17.73 -6.92
N ALA A 173 -4.30 -18.24 -5.68
CA ALA A 173 -5.42 -18.24 -4.73
C ALA A 173 -5.88 -16.81 -4.43
N ALA A 174 -4.95 -15.89 -4.12
CA ALA A 174 -5.24 -14.48 -3.92
C ALA A 174 -5.91 -13.85 -5.16
N ALA A 175 -5.40 -14.08 -6.37
CA ALA A 175 -5.96 -13.50 -7.59
C ALA A 175 -7.36 -14.05 -7.94
N ARG A 176 -7.69 -15.26 -7.49
CA ARG A 176 -9.04 -15.87 -7.68
C ARG A 176 -10.06 -15.40 -6.66
N ASP A 177 -9.63 -14.78 -5.57
CA ASP A 177 -10.54 -14.18 -4.62
C ASP A 177 -11.33 -13.04 -5.28
N LYS A 178 -12.64 -13.02 -5.06
CA LYS A 178 -13.56 -12.04 -5.68
C LYS A 178 -13.31 -10.63 -5.17
N ARG A 179 -12.86 -10.48 -3.92
CA ARG A 179 -12.53 -9.20 -3.29
C ARG A 179 -11.31 -8.54 -3.93
N VAL A 180 -10.40 -9.31 -4.54
CA VAL A 180 -9.13 -8.79 -5.09
C VAL A 180 -9.35 -8.15 -6.46
N ALA A 181 -8.99 -6.87 -6.59
CA ALA A 181 -8.97 -6.12 -7.83
C ALA A 181 -7.68 -6.38 -8.63
N ARG A 182 -6.51 -6.38 -7.95
CA ARG A 182 -5.20 -6.64 -8.57
C ARG A 182 -4.14 -7.01 -7.53
N ILE A 183 -3.03 -7.55 -8.02
CA ILE A 183 -1.86 -7.87 -7.21
C ILE A 183 -0.63 -7.36 -7.95
N PHE A 184 0.21 -6.58 -7.24
CA PHE A 184 1.46 -6.09 -7.79
C PHE A 184 2.60 -7.03 -7.42
N VAL A 185 3.41 -7.39 -8.42
CA VAL A 185 4.60 -8.22 -8.30
C VAL A 185 5.70 -7.69 -9.21
N PHE A 186 6.96 -8.07 -8.98
CA PHE A 186 8.00 -7.72 -9.96
C PHE A 186 7.79 -8.47 -11.29
N PRO A 187 8.23 -7.91 -12.44
CA PRO A 187 7.93 -8.45 -13.75
C PRO A 187 8.33 -9.91 -13.95
N GLY A 188 9.50 -10.32 -13.45
CA GLY A 188 9.98 -11.69 -13.57
C GLY A 188 9.12 -12.74 -12.87
N ALA A 189 8.46 -12.39 -11.74
CA ALA A 189 7.49 -13.28 -11.11
C ALA A 189 6.28 -13.48 -12.02
N LYS A 190 5.76 -12.41 -12.62
CA LYS A 190 4.66 -12.50 -13.57
C LYS A 190 5.01 -13.37 -14.76
N VAL A 191 6.19 -13.22 -15.37
CA VAL A 191 6.67 -14.06 -16.48
C VAL A 191 6.76 -15.52 -16.04
N GLN A 192 7.28 -15.79 -14.83
CA GLN A 192 7.35 -17.17 -14.32
C GLN A 192 5.96 -17.78 -14.16
N MET A 193 5.01 -17.02 -13.57
CA MET A 193 3.62 -17.47 -13.40
C MET A 193 2.95 -17.75 -14.76
N CYS A 194 3.23 -16.94 -15.78
CA CYS A 194 2.74 -17.16 -17.14
C CYS A 194 3.30 -18.45 -17.78
N LYS A 195 4.55 -18.78 -17.51
CA LYS A 195 5.20 -20.02 -17.98
C LYS A 195 4.65 -21.26 -17.28
N ASP A 196 4.40 -21.15 -15.98
CA ASP A 196 3.98 -22.27 -15.13
C ASP A 196 2.49 -22.61 -15.29
N GLU A 197 1.64 -21.62 -15.62
CA GLU A 197 0.22 -21.82 -15.75
C GLU A 197 -0.16 -22.39 -17.12
N LYS A 198 -0.60 -23.65 -17.13
CA LYS A 198 -1.03 -24.39 -18.34
C LYS A 198 -2.54 -24.46 -18.51
N GLY A 199 -3.30 -24.15 -17.43
CA GLY A 199 -4.77 -24.22 -17.43
C GLY A 199 -5.44 -22.88 -17.69
N ASN A 200 -6.50 -22.58 -16.94
CA ASN A 200 -7.21 -21.31 -17.03
C ASN A 200 -6.35 -20.14 -16.56
N ARG A 201 -6.00 -19.25 -17.48
CA ARG A 201 -5.12 -18.11 -17.30
C ARG A 201 -5.85 -16.80 -16.94
N ALA A 202 -7.19 -16.79 -16.87
CA ALA A 202 -7.98 -15.57 -16.68
C ALA A 202 -7.60 -14.80 -15.41
N TRP A 203 -7.20 -15.48 -14.32
CA TRP A 203 -6.78 -14.88 -13.06
C TRP A 203 -5.46 -14.11 -13.20
N LEU A 204 -4.58 -14.46 -14.14
CA LEU A 204 -3.32 -13.76 -14.42
C LEU A 204 -3.55 -12.29 -14.77
N ARG A 205 -4.71 -11.93 -15.29
CA ARG A 205 -5.08 -10.53 -15.56
C ARG A 205 -4.92 -9.64 -14.33
N LYS A 206 -5.22 -10.16 -13.14
CA LYS A 206 -5.09 -9.41 -11.87
C LYS A 206 -3.64 -9.27 -11.40
N ILE A 207 -2.72 -10.12 -11.84
CA ILE A 207 -1.29 -10.05 -11.50
C ILE A 207 -0.63 -8.98 -12.39
N ARG A 208 -0.18 -7.89 -11.77
CA ARG A 208 0.36 -6.72 -12.49
C ARG A 208 1.82 -6.50 -12.15
N PRO A 209 2.70 -6.43 -13.17
CA PRO A 209 4.08 -6.04 -12.95
C PRO A 209 4.18 -4.64 -12.34
N TRP A 210 5.06 -4.49 -11.34
CA TRP A 210 5.37 -3.21 -10.74
C TRP A 210 6.78 -3.17 -10.17
N TRP A 211 7.38 -1.98 -10.08
CA TRP A 211 8.70 -1.79 -9.51
C TRP A 211 8.71 -2.11 -8.01
N GLY A 212 9.85 -2.61 -7.47
CA GLY A 212 10.07 -2.80 -6.04
C GLY A 212 9.38 -4.03 -5.41
N HIS A 213 8.48 -4.72 -6.10
CA HIS A 213 7.67 -5.83 -5.56
C HIS A 213 8.35 -7.20 -5.72
N HIS A 214 9.62 -7.31 -5.29
CA HIS A 214 10.36 -8.58 -5.32
C HIS A 214 10.64 -9.19 -3.94
N TYR A 215 10.36 -8.46 -2.86
CA TYR A 215 10.40 -8.93 -1.46
C TYR A 215 9.01 -9.25 -0.90
N HIS A 216 7.98 -8.65 -1.47
CA HIS A 216 6.58 -8.83 -1.13
C HIS A 216 5.74 -8.78 -2.39
N PHE A 217 4.54 -9.32 -2.33
CA PHE A 217 3.48 -8.99 -3.27
C PHE A 217 2.46 -8.10 -2.57
N HIS A 218 1.98 -7.12 -3.30
CA HIS A 218 1.00 -6.15 -2.81
C HIS A 218 -0.37 -6.51 -3.36
N VAL A 219 -1.30 -6.83 -2.49
CA VAL A 219 -2.69 -7.11 -2.86
C VAL A 219 -3.53 -5.88 -2.66
N ARG A 220 -4.33 -5.57 -3.68
CA ARG A 220 -5.34 -4.51 -3.66
C ARG A 220 -6.72 -5.11 -3.79
N LEU A 221 -7.58 -4.87 -2.80
CA LEU A 221 -8.99 -5.24 -2.84
C LEU A 221 -9.78 -4.19 -3.61
N ALA A 222 -10.90 -4.61 -4.20
CA ALA A 222 -11.90 -3.69 -4.75
C ALA A 222 -12.63 -2.95 -3.63
N CYS A 223 -13.27 -1.84 -3.96
CA CYS A 223 -14.15 -1.15 -3.03
C CYS A 223 -15.24 -2.10 -2.53
N PRO A 224 -15.52 -2.16 -1.22
CA PRO A 224 -16.60 -2.95 -0.65
C PRO A 224 -17.95 -2.56 -1.25
N ARG A 225 -18.83 -3.55 -1.39
CA ARG A 225 -20.20 -3.26 -1.87
C ARG A 225 -20.91 -2.27 -0.95
N GLY A 226 -21.48 -1.22 -1.51
CA GLY A 226 -22.17 -0.17 -0.75
C GLY A 226 -21.24 0.92 -0.14
N ALA A 227 -19.93 0.84 -0.34
CA ALA A 227 -19.00 1.87 0.10
C ALA A 227 -19.01 3.09 -0.85
N ASN A 228 -20.03 3.92 -0.77
CA ASN A 228 -20.27 5.05 -1.68
C ASN A 228 -19.16 6.12 -1.68
N GLY A 229 -18.31 6.15 -0.66
CA GLY A 229 -17.16 7.07 -0.58
C GLY A 229 -15.87 6.52 -1.18
N CYS A 230 -15.85 5.24 -1.55
CA CYS A 230 -14.69 4.55 -2.10
C CYS A 230 -14.59 4.73 -3.62
N VAL A 231 -13.38 4.92 -4.13
CA VAL A 231 -13.12 5.09 -5.56
C VAL A 231 -12.18 3.99 -6.05
N ASP A 232 -12.73 3.07 -6.82
CA ASP A 232 -11.96 2.00 -7.43
C ASP A 232 -10.96 2.51 -8.48
N GLN A 233 -9.88 1.81 -8.59
CA GLN A 233 -8.97 1.99 -9.71
C GLN A 233 -9.56 1.30 -10.95
N ALA A 234 -9.41 1.90 -12.14
CA ALA A 234 -9.84 1.30 -13.40
C ALA A 234 -9.40 -0.17 -13.51
N PRO A 235 -10.27 -1.09 -13.97
CA PRO A 235 -9.94 -2.51 -14.02
C PRO A 235 -8.70 -2.78 -14.87
N PRO A 236 -7.94 -3.86 -14.59
CA PRO A 236 -6.81 -4.23 -15.42
C PRO A 236 -7.23 -4.44 -16.90
N PRO A 237 -6.36 -4.18 -17.88
CA PRO A 237 -6.64 -4.44 -19.30
C PRO A 237 -7.10 -5.87 -19.54
N LYS A 238 -7.85 -6.11 -20.62
CA LYS A 238 -8.23 -7.47 -21.04
C LYS A 238 -6.99 -8.34 -21.34
N GLY A 239 -7.16 -9.66 -21.32
CA GLY A 239 -6.07 -10.63 -21.53
C GLY A 239 -5.32 -10.98 -20.24
N ASP A 240 -4.35 -11.87 -20.33
CA ASP A 240 -3.55 -12.35 -19.19
C ASP A 240 -2.40 -11.42 -18.81
N GLY A 241 -2.01 -10.47 -19.67
CA GLY A 241 -0.93 -9.50 -19.46
C GLY A 241 0.48 -10.11 -19.48
N CYS A 242 0.64 -11.30 -20.02
CA CYS A 242 1.92 -11.99 -20.04
C CYS A 242 2.91 -11.34 -21.03
N ALA A 243 2.47 -10.97 -22.21
CA ALA A 243 3.30 -10.26 -23.19
C ALA A 243 3.80 -8.90 -22.65
N ASP A 244 2.96 -8.19 -21.86
CA ASP A 244 3.38 -6.94 -21.22
C ASP A 244 4.50 -7.17 -20.20
N ALA A 245 4.42 -8.25 -19.44
CA ALA A 245 5.45 -8.60 -18.47
C ALA A 245 6.78 -9.00 -19.14
N GLU A 246 6.72 -9.71 -20.26
CA GLU A 246 7.89 -10.09 -21.05
C GLU A 246 8.57 -8.85 -21.64
N ARG A 247 7.82 -7.91 -22.20
CA ARG A 247 8.36 -6.62 -22.67
C ARG A 247 9.05 -5.87 -21.54
N TRP A 248 8.40 -5.78 -20.40
CA TRP A 248 8.99 -5.10 -19.24
C TRP A 248 10.28 -5.77 -18.76
N VAL A 249 10.37 -7.11 -18.79
CA VAL A 249 11.61 -7.83 -18.49
C VAL A 249 12.67 -7.54 -19.54
N ALA A 250 12.31 -7.49 -20.83
CA ALA A 250 13.23 -7.14 -21.90
C ALA A 250 13.82 -5.73 -21.73
N ASP A 251 13.00 -4.74 -21.37
CA ASP A 251 13.42 -3.36 -21.09
C ASP A 251 14.35 -3.26 -19.86
N ILE A 252 14.16 -4.10 -18.85
CA ILE A 252 15.07 -4.16 -17.69
C ILE A 252 16.43 -4.75 -18.07
N LEU A 253 16.44 -5.75 -18.94
CA LEU A 253 17.67 -6.43 -19.37
C LEU A 253 18.44 -5.63 -20.41
N ASN A 254 17.73 -4.93 -21.28
CA ASN A 254 18.25 -4.09 -22.34
C ASN A 254 17.56 -2.72 -22.29
N PRO A 255 17.94 -1.86 -21.34
CA PRO A 255 17.27 -0.58 -21.19
C PRO A 255 17.43 0.26 -22.45
N PRO A 256 16.34 0.90 -22.93
CA PRO A 256 16.42 1.81 -24.05
C PRO A 256 17.36 2.98 -23.73
N PRO A 257 17.97 3.60 -24.74
CA PRO A 257 18.79 4.79 -24.53
C PRO A 257 17.96 5.85 -23.76
N PRO A 258 18.62 6.65 -22.90
CA PRO A 258 17.94 7.76 -22.24
C PRO A 258 17.33 8.70 -23.28
N ASP A 259 16.08 9.09 -23.09
CA ASP A 259 15.45 10.12 -23.94
C ASP A 259 16.14 11.46 -23.67
N PRO A 260 16.84 12.05 -24.66
CA PRO A 260 17.53 13.34 -24.49
C PRO A 260 16.58 14.49 -24.20
N ASN A 261 15.29 14.34 -24.50
CA ASN A 261 14.24 15.33 -24.25
C ASN A 261 13.42 15.03 -22.99
N ALA A 262 13.81 14.02 -22.19
CA ALA A 262 13.10 13.67 -20.96
C ALA A 262 13.08 14.85 -20.01
N LYS A 263 11.88 15.31 -19.67
CA LYS A 263 11.71 16.34 -18.65
C LYS A 263 12.06 15.78 -17.27
N PRO A 264 12.72 16.57 -16.41
CA PRO A 264 12.99 16.13 -15.04
C PRO A 264 11.69 15.66 -14.35
N PRO A 265 11.76 14.64 -13.49
CA PRO A 265 10.60 14.20 -12.72
C PRO A 265 10.02 15.37 -11.92
N VAL A 266 8.74 15.67 -12.14
CA VAL A 266 8.06 16.71 -11.36
C VAL A 266 7.93 16.22 -9.92
N LYS A 267 8.55 16.94 -8.97
CA LYS A 267 8.36 16.69 -7.55
C LYS A 267 6.89 16.93 -7.20
N ARG A 268 6.17 15.88 -6.85
CA ARG A 268 4.75 15.99 -6.51
C ARG A 268 4.61 16.66 -5.15
N ARG A 269 3.65 17.59 -5.06
CA ARG A 269 3.28 18.24 -3.81
C ARG A 269 2.73 17.19 -2.83
N GLU A 270 3.13 17.27 -1.58
CA GLU A 270 2.53 16.53 -0.48
C GLU A 270 1.10 17.02 -0.22
N TYR A 271 0.23 16.13 0.21
CA TYR A 271 -1.15 16.48 0.51
C TYR A 271 -1.26 17.22 1.85
N VAL A 272 -2.11 18.25 1.88
CA VAL A 272 -2.71 18.78 3.09
C VAL A 272 -4.11 18.18 3.26
N LEU A 273 -4.75 18.40 4.42
CA LEU A 273 -6.05 17.78 4.71
C LEU A 273 -7.14 18.16 3.68
N ALA A 274 -7.13 19.41 3.22
CA ALA A 274 -8.06 19.93 2.22
C ALA A 274 -7.95 19.23 0.85
N ASP A 275 -6.83 18.59 0.54
CA ASP A 275 -6.66 17.82 -0.70
C ASP A 275 -7.38 16.47 -0.69
N LEU A 276 -7.69 15.93 0.50
CA LEU A 276 -8.32 14.64 0.69
C LEU A 276 -9.86 14.74 0.58
N PRO A 277 -10.58 13.61 0.42
CA PRO A 277 -12.03 13.60 0.55
C PRO A 277 -12.50 14.28 1.85
N LYS A 278 -13.58 15.06 1.78
CA LYS A 278 -14.10 15.83 2.93
C LYS A 278 -14.37 14.98 4.17
N GLN A 279 -14.73 13.72 4.01
CA GLN A 279 -14.96 12.77 5.10
C GLN A 279 -13.68 12.53 5.93
N CYS A 280 -12.51 12.71 5.33
CA CYS A 280 -11.23 12.48 6.01
C CYS A 280 -10.98 13.45 7.16
N ALA A 281 -11.55 14.65 7.13
CA ALA A 281 -11.49 15.59 8.24
C ALA A 281 -12.28 15.05 9.47
N THR A 282 -13.47 14.48 9.24
CA THR A 282 -14.27 13.84 10.29
C THR A 282 -13.55 12.60 10.84
N THR A 283 -13.08 11.72 9.96
CA THR A 283 -12.31 10.52 10.35
C THR A 283 -11.07 10.88 11.17
N LEU A 284 -10.38 11.97 10.82
CA LEU A 284 -9.20 12.42 11.57
C LEU A 284 -9.54 12.95 12.97
N SER A 285 -10.71 13.56 13.17
CA SER A 285 -11.13 14.18 14.44
C SER A 285 -11.78 13.21 15.41
N ARG A 286 -12.45 12.18 14.93
CA ARG A 286 -13.17 11.16 15.73
C ARG A 286 -12.25 10.04 16.20
#